data_0eba9a3079a11e0fe1a1e152ca9814be
#
_entry.id   0eba9a3079a11e0fe1a1e152ca9814be
#
_cell.length_a   1.000
_cell.length_b   1.000
_cell.length_c   1.000
_cell.angle_alpha   90.00
_cell.angle_beta   90.00
_cell.angle_gamma   90.00
#
_symmetry.space_group_name_H-M   'P 1'
#
loop_
_entity.id
_entity.type
_entity.pdbx_description
1 polymer ?
#
loop_
_entity_poly.entity_id
_entity_poly.type
_entity_poly.pdbx_seq_one_letter_code
_entity_poly.pdbx_strand_id
1 'polypeptide(L)'
;NEDFTEHIVKIRKGIKWSDGEDLTADDVVYTFHMIMENPGIGASDYYNQVFKSVDKVDDYTIKIVTNESFPRLALRFGVTIYGNDLRIVPEHIYSKQSDVTTFKDSEPVVAGPYTVKAFDKLGKWILYERREDWKNSTVGVVTGKKPKAKYILFKVLGDDTTRQMSMINNEVDILCEVTPEMLEKMMKDNDRISCWYHDFPYATSDDPCSKGLAFSMGKGAPYDNRDFRWGIAMAMNFDDISDTIFDGVGRASPFPILTATNAMQKMYYLPLLPWVEEFTLDLGDGTTVKPFDSGYAGRMAKKLKAKGYDIPDDKDELIDLFGIGCWKHDPQSAEKLLKKAGLTKEDDGWYFDGKPFTINMTYMADTEAQAGR
;
A
#
# COMPACT_ATOMS: atom_id res chain seq x y z
N ASN A 1 -26.51 -17.77 2.86
CA ASN A 1 -27.33 -18.45 1.87
C ASN A 1 -26.47 -18.90 0.68
N GLU A 2 -27.05 -19.66 -0.24
CA GLU A 2 -26.34 -20.19 -1.41
C GLU A 2 -25.91 -19.11 -2.40
N ASP A 3 -26.62 -17.97 -2.43
CA ASP A 3 -26.33 -16.84 -3.32
C ASP A 3 -25.24 -15.90 -2.75
N PHE A 4 -24.75 -16.16 -1.53
CA PHE A 4 -23.80 -15.30 -0.83
C PHE A 4 -24.26 -13.83 -0.70
N THR A 5 -25.56 -13.61 -0.57
CA THR A 5 -26.18 -12.29 -0.31
C THR A 5 -26.57 -12.10 1.15
N GLU A 6 -26.64 -13.18 1.92
CA GLU A 6 -26.93 -13.16 3.35
C GLU A 6 -25.86 -13.92 4.14
N HIS A 7 -25.32 -13.28 5.17
CA HIS A 7 -24.26 -13.83 5.99
C HIS A 7 -24.62 -13.73 7.46
N ILE A 8 -24.45 -14.84 8.20
CA ILE A 8 -24.57 -14.86 9.66
C ILE A 8 -23.16 -14.83 10.22
N VAL A 9 -22.84 -13.79 10.98
CA VAL A 9 -21.53 -13.63 11.62
C VAL A 9 -21.67 -13.75 13.12
N LYS A 10 -20.88 -14.64 13.72
CA LYS A 10 -20.82 -14.84 15.18
C LYS A 10 -19.65 -14.08 15.77
N ILE A 11 -19.92 -13.28 16.78
CA ILE A 11 -18.94 -12.49 17.51
C ILE A 11 -18.41 -13.34 18.66
N ARG A 12 -17.11 -13.28 18.91
CA ARG A 12 -16.47 -14.04 19.96
C ARG A 12 -16.82 -13.44 21.33
N LYS A 13 -17.35 -14.30 22.21
CA LYS A 13 -17.70 -13.92 23.59
C LYS A 13 -16.47 -13.71 24.47
N GLY A 14 -16.62 -12.87 25.51
CA GLY A 14 -15.62 -12.66 26.54
C GLY A 14 -14.58 -11.58 26.21
N ILE A 15 -14.73 -10.89 25.08
CA ILE A 15 -13.93 -9.70 24.78
C ILE A 15 -14.58 -8.50 25.50
N LYS A 16 -13.74 -7.74 26.21
CA LYS A 16 -14.16 -6.51 26.88
C LYS A 16 -13.40 -5.30 26.35
N TRP A 17 -14.10 -4.21 26.29
CA TRP A 17 -13.52 -2.89 26.13
C TRP A 17 -12.60 -2.54 27.31
N SER A 18 -11.72 -1.55 27.15
CA SER A 18 -10.75 -1.18 28.19
C SER A 18 -11.37 -0.50 29.41
N ASP A 19 -12.61 -0.07 29.33
CA ASP A 19 -13.42 0.45 30.43
C ASP A 19 -14.24 -0.64 31.17
N GLY A 20 -14.19 -1.88 30.68
CA GLY A 20 -14.82 -3.04 31.30
C GLY A 20 -16.16 -3.48 30.71
N GLU A 21 -16.75 -2.69 29.78
CA GLU A 21 -17.95 -3.08 29.06
C GLU A 21 -17.69 -4.26 28.12
N ASP A 22 -18.72 -5.08 27.86
CA ASP A 22 -18.59 -6.21 26.94
C ASP A 22 -18.65 -5.73 25.48
N LEU A 23 -17.78 -6.26 24.62
CA LEU A 23 -17.91 -6.10 23.17
C LEU A 23 -19.00 -7.05 22.66
N THR A 24 -20.04 -6.48 22.07
CA THR A 24 -21.24 -7.21 21.64
C THR A 24 -21.60 -6.93 20.17
N ALA A 25 -22.71 -7.50 19.72
CA ALA A 25 -23.29 -7.23 18.42
C ALA A 25 -23.71 -5.76 18.24
N ASP A 26 -24.06 -5.07 19.34
CA ASP A 26 -24.44 -3.65 19.28
C ASP A 26 -23.28 -2.80 18.76
N ASP A 27 -22.07 -3.01 19.24
CA ASP A 27 -20.87 -2.28 18.78
C ASP A 27 -20.61 -2.51 17.28
N VAL A 28 -20.77 -3.77 16.84
CA VAL A 28 -20.53 -4.12 15.44
C VAL A 28 -21.59 -3.48 14.53
N VAL A 29 -22.86 -3.65 14.84
CA VAL A 29 -23.97 -3.06 14.09
C VAL A 29 -23.87 -1.54 14.05
N TYR A 30 -23.63 -0.93 15.22
CA TYR A 30 -23.41 0.50 15.33
C TYR A 30 -22.28 0.99 14.42
N THR A 31 -21.15 0.27 14.40
CA THR A 31 -19.99 0.65 13.57
C THR A 31 -20.33 0.66 12.09
N PHE A 32 -21.05 -0.37 11.59
CA PHE A 32 -21.50 -0.40 10.21
C PHE A 32 -22.43 0.76 9.88
N HIS A 33 -23.45 1.01 10.71
CA HIS A 33 -24.39 2.11 10.52
C HIS A 33 -23.68 3.47 10.58
N MET A 34 -22.80 3.68 11.55
CA MET A 34 -21.99 4.89 11.65
C MET A 34 -21.21 5.17 10.36
N ILE A 35 -20.57 4.14 9.78
CA ILE A 35 -19.84 4.31 8.51
C ILE A 35 -20.80 4.62 7.35
N MET A 36 -21.90 3.89 7.25
CA MET A 36 -22.85 4.02 6.13
C MET A 36 -23.62 5.36 6.17
N GLU A 37 -23.94 5.87 7.35
CA GLU A 37 -24.74 7.08 7.53
C GLU A 37 -23.91 8.37 7.50
N ASN A 38 -22.57 8.29 7.54
CA ASN A 38 -21.68 9.44 7.58
C ASN A 38 -20.77 9.53 6.34
N PRO A 39 -21.17 10.26 5.28
CA PRO A 39 -20.37 10.41 4.05
C PRO A 39 -18.98 11.01 4.26
N GLY A 40 -18.74 11.69 5.38
CA GLY A 40 -17.42 12.20 5.77
C GLY A 40 -16.42 11.10 6.15
N ILE A 41 -16.89 9.88 6.40
CA ILE A 41 -16.03 8.72 6.64
C ILE A 41 -15.64 8.13 5.27
N GLY A 42 -14.34 8.06 4.97
CA GLY A 42 -13.83 7.69 3.64
C GLY A 42 -14.27 6.32 3.09
N ALA A 43 -14.78 5.43 3.94
CA ALA A 43 -15.31 4.12 3.52
C ALA A 43 -16.82 4.13 3.25
N SER A 44 -17.55 5.22 3.55
CA SER A 44 -19.01 5.27 3.52
C SER A 44 -19.60 4.87 2.16
N ASP A 45 -19.11 5.46 1.08
CA ASP A 45 -19.61 5.15 -0.27
C ASP A 45 -19.46 3.67 -0.63
N TYR A 46 -18.29 3.09 -0.29
CA TYR A 46 -18.03 1.68 -0.54
C TYR A 46 -18.94 0.78 0.31
N TYR A 47 -19.16 1.12 1.59
CA TYR A 47 -20.05 0.35 2.46
C TYR A 47 -21.49 0.39 1.96
N ASN A 48 -21.99 1.55 1.55
CA ASN A 48 -23.33 1.70 0.97
C ASN A 48 -23.49 0.96 -0.37
N GLN A 49 -22.41 0.85 -1.15
CA GLN A 49 -22.42 0.04 -2.38
C GLN A 49 -22.51 -1.46 -2.08
N VAL A 50 -21.84 -1.94 -1.04
CA VAL A 50 -21.75 -3.38 -0.72
C VAL A 50 -22.90 -3.84 0.16
N PHE A 51 -23.22 -3.10 1.23
CA PHE A 51 -24.16 -3.55 2.26
C PHE A 51 -25.55 -2.99 2.07
N LYS A 52 -26.55 -3.86 2.12
CA LYS A 52 -27.97 -3.52 2.13
C LYS A 52 -28.47 -3.30 3.57
N SER A 53 -28.10 -4.20 4.47
CA SER A 53 -28.35 -4.06 5.90
C SER A 53 -27.37 -4.84 6.75
N VAL A 54 -27.19 -4.39 7.99
CA VAL A 54 -26.45 -5.10 9.05
C VAL A 54 -27.31 -5.02 10.30
N ASP A 55 -27.79 -6.17 10.76
CA ASP A 55 -28.80 -6.27 11.80
C ASP A 55 -28.33 -7.18 12.94
N LYS A 56 -28.68 -6.82 14.17
CA LYS A 56 -28.48 -7.64 15.36
C LYS A 56 -29.48 -8.80 15.36
N VAL A 57 -29.00 -10.03 15.54
CA VAL A 57 -29.81 -11.22 15.76
C VAL A 57 -29.92 -11.53 17.25
N ASP A 58 -28.77 -11.56 17.92
CA ASP A 58 -28.64 -11.66 19.37
C ASP A 58 -27.36 -10.93 19.82
N ASP A 59 -27.02 -10.94 21.11
CA ASP A 59 -25.89 -10.17 21.66
C ASP A 59 -24.54 -10.55 21.03
N TYR A 60 -24.43 -11.70 20.36
CA TYR A 60 -23.19 -12.19 19.76
C TYR A 60 -23.37 -12.71 18.33
N THR A 61 -24.48 -12.34 17.70
CA THR A 61 -24.75 -12.77 16.32
C THR A 61 -25.36 -11.59 15.54
N ILE A 62 -24.79 -11.32 14.37
CA ILE A 62 -25.33 -10.34 13.43
C ILE A 62 -25.70 -11.01 12.10
N LYS A 63 -26.64 -10.44 11.41
CA LYS A 63 -26.97 -10.76 10.02
C LYS A 63 -26.54 -9.61 9.12
N ILE A 64 -25.76 -9.93 8.10
CA ILE A 64 -25.32 -8.99 7.06
C ILE A 64 -26.03 -9.39 5.76
N VAL A 65 -26.69 -8.43 5.13
CA VAL A 65 -27.27 -8.57 3.79
C VAL A 65 -26.49 -7.67 2.83
N THR A 66 -26.03 -8.23 1.72
CA THR A 66 -25.30 -7.48 0.69
C THR A 66 -26.19 -7.19 -0.52
N ASN A 67 -25.87 -6.12 -1.25
CA ASN A 67 -26.62 -5.72 -2.45
C ASN A 67 -26.45 -6.73 -3.60
N GLU A 68 -25.29 -7.37 -3.67
CA GLU A 68 -24.95 -8.40 -4.65
C GLU A 68 -24.28 -9.60 -3.97
N SER A 69 -24.08 -10.68 -4.71
CA SER A 69 -23.33 -11.86 -4.23
C SER A 69 -21.94 -11.49 -3.76
N PHE A 70 -21.61 -11.79 -2.50
CA PHE A 70 -20.33 -11.42 -1.91
C PHE A 70 -19.64 -12.59 -1.15
N PRO A 71 -19.18 -13.63 -1.87
CA PRO A 71 -18.64 -14.86 -1.26
C PRO A 71 -17.36 -14.64 -0.45
N ARG A 72 -16.66 -13.51 -0.64
CA ARG A 72 -15.40 -13.17 0.05
C ARG A 72 -15.56 -12.22 1.23
N LEU A 73 -16.76 -12.08 1.78
CA LEU A 73 -17.04 -11.13 2.88
C LEU A 73 -16.07 -11.30 4.05
N ALA A 74 -15.84 -12.53 4.52
CA ALA A 74 -14.94 -12.79 5.64
C ALA A 74 -13.48 -12.38 5.34
N LEU A 75 -13.01 -12.58 4.11
CA LEU A 75 -11.66 -12.15 3.68
C LEU A 75 -11.56 -10.65 3.52
N ARG A 76 -12.64 -10.00 3.09
CA ARG A 76 -12.62 -8.56 2.82
C ARG A 76 -12.73 -7.71 4.08
N PHE A 77 -13.54 -8.14 5.05
CA PHE A 77 -13.84 -7.38 6.27
C PHE A 77 -13.31 -8.03 7.55
N GLY A 78 -13.00 -9.32 7.51
CA GLY A 78 -12.46 -10.06 8.65
C GLY A 78 -10.94 -10.06 8.75
N VAL A 79 -10.23 -9.48 7.77
CA VAL A 79 -8.77 -9.41 7.75
C VAL A 79 -8.37 -7.94 7.65
N THR A 80 -7.45 -7.52 8.51
CA THR A 80 -6.87 -6.18 8.43
C THR A 80 -6.01 -6.09 7.18
N ILE A 81 -6.53 -5.39 6.16
CA ILE A 81 -5.82 -5.06 4.93
C ILE A 81 -5.80 -3.54 4.82
N TYR A 82 -4.72 -3.00 4.33
CA TYR A 82 -4.53 -1.57 4.14
C TYR A 82 -5.75 -0.91 3.47
N GLY A 83 -6.39 0.03 4.18
CA GLY A 83 -7.54 0.78 3.69
C GLY A 83 -8.89 0.07 3.71
N ASN A 84 -8.98 -1.17 4.21
CA ASN A 84 -10.23 -1.95 4.22
C ASN A 84 -10.55 -2.58 5.58
N ASP A 85 -9.81 -2.25 6.60
CA ASP A 85 -10.02 -2.78 7.93
C ASP A 85 -11.27 -2.18 8.56
N LEU A 86 -12.19 -3.05 8.92
CA LEU A 86 -13.32 -2.72 9.77
C LEU A 86 -12.81 -2.57 11.20
N ARG A 87 -12.77 -1.34 11.70
CA ARG A 87 -12.41 -1.04 13.09
C ARG A 87 -13.66 -0.84 13.90
N ILE A 88 -14.00 -1.85 14.69
CA ILE A 88 -15.17 -1.77 15.57
C ILE A 88 -14.91 -0.72 16.65
N VAL A 89 -15.86 0.18 16.82
CA VAL A 89 -15.85 1.23 17.86
C VAL A 89 -16.85 0.91 18.97
N PRO A 90 -16.61 1.35 20.22
CA PRO A 90 -17.56 1.16 21.31
C PRO A 90 -18.82 2.03 21.09
N GLU A 91 -19.95 1.37 20.89
CA GLU A 91 -21.25 2.04 20.68
C GLU A 91 -21.56 3.02 21.80
N HIS A 92 -21.38 2.61 23.06
CA HIS A 92 -21.69 3.42 24.25
C HIS A 92 -20.87 4.71 24.37
N ILE A 93 -19.80 4.88 23.61
CA ILE A 93 -18.99 6.11 23.53
C ILE A 93 -19.37 6.92 22.27
N TYR A 94 -19.37 6.26 21.10
CA TYR A 94 -19.52 6.95 19.82
C TYR A 94 -20.95 7.39 19.55
N SER A 95 -21.98 6.67 20.05
CA SER A 95 -23.40 7.04 19.91
C SER A 95 -23.75 8.37 20.64
N LYS A 96 -22.92 8.80 21.58
CA LYS A 96 -23.10 10.05 22.32
C LYS A 96 -22.49 11.27 21.63
N GLN A 97 -21.75 11.05 20.53
CA GLN A 97 -21.08 12.14 19.83
C GLN A 97 -22.06 12.83 18.88
N SER A 98 -22.05 14.15 18.87
CA SER A 98 -22.88 14.93 17.94
C SER A 98 -22.41 14.82 16.49
N ASP A 99 -21.12 14.59 16.29
CA ASP A 99 -20.49 14.39 14.98
C ASP A 99 -19.28 13.47 15.11
N VAL A 100 -19.45 12.25 14.66
CA VAL A 100 -18.39 11.20 14.69
C VAL A 100 -17.23 11.47 13.72
N THR A 101 -17.45 12.32 12.70
CA THR A 101 -16.42 12.64 11.70
C THR A 101 -15.38 13.62 12.21
N THR A 102 -15.74 14.42 13.18
CA THR A 102 -14.88 15.43 13.84
C THR A 102 -14.47 15.06 15.25
N PHE A 103 -15.01 13.97 15.79
CA PHE A 103 -14.71 13.50 17.14
C PHE A 103 -13.23 13.15 17.29
N LYS A 104 -12.58 13.77 18.26
CA LYS A 104 -11.17 13.52 18.62
C LYS A 104 -11.11 12.80 19.95
N ASP A 105 -10.92 11.49 19.88
CA ASP A 105 -10.79 10.64 21.05
C ASP A 105 -9.33 10.63 21.53
N SER A 106 -9.03 11.40 22.56
CA SER A 106 -7.69 11.47 23.17
C SER A 106 -7.39 10.33 24.15
N GLU A 107 -8.42 9.65 24.64
CA GLU A 107 -8.33 8.53 25.58
C GLU A 107 -9.19 7.36 25.09
N PRO A 108 -8.84 6.77 23.93
CA PRO A 108 -9.71 5.82 23.25
C PRO A 108 -9.97 4.56 24.07
N VAL A 109 -11.24 4.21 24.19
CA VAL A 109 -11.69 2.93 24.71
C VAL A 109 -11.47 1.86 23.64
N VAL A 110 -10.70 0.85 23.96
CA VAL A 110 -10.21 -0.13 22.97
C VAL A 110 -10.47 -1.58 23.40
N ALA A 111 -10.70 -2.47 22.44
CA ALA A 111 -10.79 -3.91 22.66
C ALA A 111 -9.42 -4.61 22.56
N GLY A 112 -8.39 -3.89 22.09
CA GLY A 112 -7.01 -4.38 21.99
C GLY A 112 -6.31 -4.53 23.35
N PRO A 113 -5.12 -5.13 23.39
CA PRO A 113 -4.38 -5.38 24.63
C PRO A 113 -3.61 -4.17 25.16
N TYR A 114 -3.59 -3.04 24.46
CA TYR A 114 -2.90 -1.81 24.84
C TYR A 114 -3.84 -0.62 24.80
N THR A 115 -3.68 0.29 25.75
CA THR A 115 -4.34 1.61 25.80
C THR A 115 -3.31 2.72 25.57
N VAL A 116 -3.75 3.88 25.14
CA VAL A 116 -2.91 5.07 25.09
C VAL A 116 -2.61 5.52 26.52
N LYS A 117 -1.33 5.61 26.87
CA LYS A 117 -0.88 6.11 28.19
C LYS A 117 -0.56 7.60 28.14
N ALA A 118 0.12 8.03 27.08
CA ALA A 118 0.54 9.41 26.87
C ALA A 118 0.91 9.64 25.41
N PHE A 119 0.88 10.88 24.98
CA PHE A 119 1.33 11.27 23.64
C PHE A 119 1.86 12.69 23.64
N ASP A 120 2.71 13.01 22.69
CA ASP A 120 3.16 14.36 22.42
C ASP A 120 2.07 15.14 21.64
N LYS A 121 1.70 16.33 22.13
CA LYS A 121 0.68 17.16 21.47
C LYS A 121 1.05 17.63 20.06
N LEU A 122 2.36 17.62 19.74
CA LEU A 122 2.87 17.93 18.40
C LEU A 122 3.00 16.68 17.50
N GLY A 123 2.55 15.52 17.98
CA GLY A 123 2.55 14.28 17.21
C GLY A 123 3.91 13.60 17.07
N LYS A 124 4.91 13.96 17.88
CA LYS A 124 6.26 13.38 17.78
C LYS A 124 6.37 11.97 18.33
N TRP A 125 5.50 11.59 19.25
CA TRP A 125 5.49 10.24 19.82
C TRP A 125 4.14 9.92 20.47
N ILE A 126 3.85 8.62 20.59
CA ILE A 126 2.73 8.07 21.33
C ILE A 126 3.19 6.86 22.14
N LEU A 127 2.83 6.81 23.41
CA LEU A 127 3.14 5.74 24.34
C LEU A 127 1.90 4.92 24.65
N TYR A 128 1.98 3.64 24.41
CA TYR A 128 0.96 2.68 24.78
C TYR A 128 1.38 1.88 26.01
N GLU A 129 0.42 1.56 26.87
CA GLU A 129 0.61 0.66 28.01
C GLU A 129 -0.29 -0.55 27.88
N ARG A 130 0.30 -1.75 28.15
CA ARG A 130 -0.48 -2.99 28.17
C ARG A 130 -1.50 -2.96 29.30
N ARG A 131 -2.77 -3.28 28.98
CA ARG A 131 -3.87 -3.40 29.95
C ARG A 131 -3.55 -4.45 31.02
N GLU A 132 -3.93 -4.19 32.28
CA GLU A 132 -3.81 -5.18 33.36
C GLU A 132 -4.76 -6.35 33.13
N ASP A 133 -5.95 -6.10 32.61
CA ASP A 133 -6.97 -7.07 32.25
C ASP A 133 -6.79 -7.62 30.82
N TRP A 134 -5.57 -7.66 30.29
CA TRP A 134 -5.21 -8.12 28.92
C TRP A 134 -5.88 -9.44 28.51
N LYS A 135 -6.27 -10.30 29.49
CA LYS A 135 -6.98 -11.56 29.22
C LYS A 135 -8.33 -11.36 28.57
N ASN A 136 -8.99 -10.24 28.87
CA ASN A 136 -10.29 -9.84 28.31
C ASN A 136 -10.16 -9.07 26.99
N SER A 137 -8.95 -8.75 26.56
CA SER A 137 -8.70 -8.13 25.26
C SER A 137 -8.88 -9.12 24.11
N THR A 138 -9.00 -8.61 22.89
CA THR A 138 -9.06 -9.44 21.67
C THR A 138 -7.92 -10.45 21.60
N VAL A 139 -6.67 -10.04 21.85
CA VAL A 139 -5.50 -10.92 21.84
C VAL A 139 -5.57 -11.94 22.97
N GLY A 140 -5.98 -11.53 24.16
CA GLY A 140 -6.10 -12.44 25.31
C GLY A 140 -7.12 -13.54 25.08
N VAL A 141 -8.32 -13.18 24.62
CA VAL A 141 -9.41 -14.14 24.35
C VAL A 141 -9.10 -15.05 23.16
N VAL A 142 -8.45 -14.52 22.09
CA VAL A 142 -8.15 -15.30 20.89
C VAL A 142 -6.95 -16.21 21.07
N THR A 143 -5.88 -15.75 21.73
CA THR A 143 -4.60 -16.48 21.78
C THR A 143 -4.30 -17.09 23.13
N GLY A 144 -4.92 -16.60 24.21
CA GLY A 144 -4.57 -16.94 25.59
C GLY A 144 -3.17 -16.47 26.03
N LYS A 145 -2.47 -15.71 25.19
CA LYS A 145 -1.07 -15.31 25.42
C LYS A 145 -0.98 -13.84 25.87
N LYS A 146 -0.24 -13.62 26.95
CA LYS A 146 0.06 -12.27 27.43
C LYS A 146 1.05 -11.59 26.50
N PRO A 147 0.73 -10.39 25.97
CA PRO A 147 1.73 -9.58 25.25
C PRO A 147 2.94 -9.32 26.15
N LYS A 148 4.16 -9.50 25.64
CA LYS A 148 5.38 -9.42 26.46
C LYS A 148 5.72 -7.98 26.84
N ALA A 149 5.71 -7.05 25.90
CA ALA A 149 6.01 -5.64 26.16
C ALA A 149 4.98 -5.04 27.12
N LYS A 150 5.46 -4.34 28.15
CA LYS A 150 4.59 -3.56 29.04
C LYS A 150 4.23 -2.22 28.38
N TYR A 151 5.19 -1.62 27.70
CA TYR A 151 5.05 -0.36 26.98
C TYR A 151 5.46 -0.53 25.54
N ILE A 152 4.80 0.22 24.65
CA ILE A 152 5.18 0.36 23.24
C ILE A 152 5.22 1.87 22.97
N LEU A 153 6.39 2.37 22.55
CA LEU A 153 6.60 3.76 22.21
C LEU A 153 6.78 3.89 20.70
N PHE A 154 5.86 4.54 20.03
CA PHE A 154 6.05 4.97 18.65
C PHE A 154 6.65 6.36 18.63
N LYS A 155 7.75 6.52 17.91
CA LYS A 155 8.46 7.80 17.74
C LYS A 155 8.45 8.19 16.28
N VAL A 156 8.16 9.44 15.98
CA VAL A 156 8.41 10.02 14.67
C VAL A 156 9.87 10.48 14.66
N LEU A 157 10.70 9.76 13.95
CA LEU A 157 12.08 10.14 13.70
C LEU A 157 12.14 11.04 12.46
N GLY A 158 13.14 11.89 12.38
CA GLY A 158 13.30 12.84 11.28
C GLY A 158 13.72 12.17 9.96
N ASP A 159 14.84 12.61 9.41
CA ASP A 159 15.41 12.08 8.17
C ASP A 159 16.05 10.68 8.35
N ASP A 160 16.43 10.07 7.24
CA ASP A 160 17.03 8.73 7.21
C ASP A 160 18.32 8.64 8.01
N THR A 161 19.14 9.70 8.06
CA THR A 161 20.36 9.73 8.87
C THR A 161 20.02 9.64 10.35
N THR A 162 19.04 10.41 10.83
CA THR A 162 18.55 10.36 12.21
C THR A 162 17.98 8.98 12.55
N ARG A 163 17.18 8.40 11.65
CA ARG A 163 16.59 7.05 11.78
C ARG A 163 17.69 5.99 11.93
N GLN A 164 18.69 6.02 11.03
CA GLN A 164 19.82 5.12 11.01
C GLN A 164 20.66 5.22 12.30
N MET A 165 20.99 6.43 12.72
CA MET A 165 21.78 6.65 13.94
C MET A 165 21.04 6.21 15.19
N SER A 166 19.72 6.46 15.27
CA SER A 166 18.89 6.00 16.41
C SER A 166 18.89 4.47 16.53
N MET A 167 18.90 3.75 15.39
CA MET A 167 18.99 2.29 15.40
C MET A 167 20.40 1.80 15.80
N ILE A 168 21.44 2.38 15.23
CA ILE A 168 22.84 2.05 15.55
C ILE A 168 23.13 2.26 17.06
N ASN A 169 22.59 3.32 17.64
CA ASN A 169 22.77 3.67 19.06
C ASN A 169 21.85 2.89 20.01
N ASN A 170 21.02 1.97 19.51
CA ASN A 170 19.98 1.24 20.29
C ASN A 170 18.96 2.15 20.98
N GLU A 171 18.62 3.28 20.36
CA GLU A 171 17.56 4.20 20.85
C GLU A 171 16.17 3.76 20.41
N VAL A 172 16.10 2.86 19.42
CA VAL A 172 14.89 2.22 18.91
C VAL A 172 15.12 0.72 18.74
N ASP A 173 14.07 -0.07 18.94
CA ASP A 173 14.09 -1.53 18.83
C ASP A 173 13.68 -2.03 17.43
N ILE A 174 12.87 -1.26 16.70
CA ILE A 174 12.34 -1.60 15.39
C ILE A 174 12.38 -0.36 14.51
N LEU A 175 12.89 -0.52 13.31
CA LEU A 175 12.84 0.48 12.25
C LEU A 175 12.27 -0.16 10.99
N CYS A 176 11.30 0.52 10.37
CA CYS A 176 10.68 0.11 9.11
C CYS A 176 11.16 1.00 7.96
N GLU A 177 10.92 0.56 6.72
CA GLU A 177 11.18 1.35 5.50
C GLU A 177 12.66 1.78 5.40
N VAL A 178 13.55 0.82 5.41
CA VAL A 178 15.00 1.02 5.21
C VAL A 178 15.41 0.50 3.83
N THR A 179 16.35 1.19 3.19
CA THR A 179 16.97 0.69 1.97
C THR A 179 17.98 -0.40 2.28
N PRO A 180 18.35 -1.26 1.32
CA PRO A 180 19.40 -2.25 1.51
C PRO A 180 20.72 -1.64 1.97
N GLU A 181 21.16 -0.51 1.38
CA GLU A 181 22.38 0.20 1.76
C GLU A 181 22.34 0.68 3.22
N MET A 182 21.20 1.28 3.65
CA MET A 182 21.02 1.69 5.05
C MET A 182 21.12 0.50 6.00
N LEU A 183 20.48 -0.63 5.66
CA LEU A 183 20.48 -1.83 6.50
C LEU A 183 21.89 -2.40 6.63
N GLU A 184 22.62 -2.56 5.53
CA GLU A 184 23.99 -3.08 5.52
C GLU A 184 24.92 -2.22 6.39
N LYS A 185 24.80 -0.89 6.25
CA LYS A 185 25.55 0.03 7.09
C LYS A 185 25.21 -0.12 8.57
N MET A 186 23.92 -0.20 8.91
CA MET A 186 23.49 -0.39 10.29
C MET A 186 23.99 -1.71 10.87
N MET A 187 23.88 -2.82 10.13
CA MET A 187 24.41 -4.14 10.56
C MET A 187 25.93 -4.16 10.72
N LYS A 188 26.65 -3.41 9.89
CA LYS A 188 28.10 -3.25 10.00
C LYS A 188 28.51 -2.47 11.25
N ASP A 189 27.76 -1.41 11.59
CA ASP A 189 28.09 -0.51 12.70
C ASP A 189 27.56 -1.01 14.05
N ASN A 190 26.58 -1.94 14.05
CA ASN A 190 26.02 -2.55 15.26
C ASN A 190 25.63 -4.01 14.99
N ASP A 191 26.35 -4.96 15.56
CA ASP A 191 26.21 -6.41 15.40
C ASP A 191 24.91 -7.00 16.00
N ARG A 192 24.13 -6.21 16.77
CA ARG A 192 22.81 -6.59 17.29
C ARG A 192 21.68 -6.34 16.30
N ILE A 193 21.94 -5.60 15.23
CA ILE A 193 20.94 -5.30 14.22
C ILE A 193 20.81 -6.51 13.29
N SER A 194 19.59 -6.92 13.04
CA SER A 194 19.28 -7.98 12.10
C SER A 194 18.02 -7.64 11.32
N CYS A 195 17.92 -8.17 10.12
CA CYS A 195 16.73 -8.10 9.31
C CYS A 195 15.95 -9.43 9.41
N TRP A 196 14.66 -9.39 9.13
CA TRP A 196 13.82 -10.58 9.06
C TRP A 196 14.27 -11.54 7.94
N TYR A 197 14.70 -11.00 6.82
CA TYR A 197 15.34 -11.74 5.72
C TYR A 197 16.84 -11.53 5.79
N HIS A 198 17.61 -12.62 5.79
CA HIS A 198 19.05 -12.56 5.99
C HIS A 198 19.84 -12.27 4.71
N ASP A 199 19.25 -12.59 3.56
CA ASP A 199 19.89 -12.48 2.26
C ASP A 199 19.40 -11.23 1.52
N PHE A 200 20.28 -10.65 0.71
CA PHE A 200 19.90 -9.54 -0.19
C PHE A 200 18.74 -9.98 -1.11
N PRO A 201 17.71 -9.18 -1.33
CA PRO A 201 17.53 -7.76 -0.99
C PRO A 201 16.90 -7.50 0.39
N TYR A 202 16.96 -8.40 1.33
CA TYR A 202 16.46 -8.30 2.71
C TYR A 202 14.94 -8.06 2.86
N ALA A 203 14.21 -8.20 1.78
CA ALA A 203 12.76 -8.01 1.74
C ALA A 203 12.12 -8.92 0.71
N THR A 204 10.82 -9.17 0.85
CA THR A 204 9.99 -9.72 -0.24
C THR A 204 9.19 -8.59 -0.87
N SER A 205 8.95 -8.72 -2.18
CA SER A 205 8.14 -7.76 -2.95
C SER A 205 6.68 -8.18 -3.01
N ASP A 206 6.15 -8.72 -1.92
CA ASP A 206 4.80 -9.29 -1.88
C ASP A 206 3.69 -8.25 -1.68
N ASP A 207 4.03 -6.96 -1.72
CA ASP A 207 3.05 -5.88 -1.67
C ASP A 207 2.45 -5.64 -3.07
N PRO A 208 1.13 -5.81 -3.27
CA PRO A 208 0.47 -5.50 -4.53
C PRO A 208 0.31 -4.01 -4.78
N CYS A 209 0.65 -3.15 -3.82
CA CYS A 209 0.59 -1.70 -3.98
C CYS A 209 1.73 -1.23 -4.87
N SER A 210 1.42 -1.01 -6.15
CA SER A 210 2.39 -0.48 -7.11
C SER A 210 2.56 1.02 -6.98
N LYS A 211 3.80 1.49 -7.09
CA LYS A 211 4.10 2.91 -7.31
C LYS A 211 4.03 3.20 -8.81
N GLY A 212 3.34 4.27 -9.18
CA GLY A 212 3.14 4.59 -10.59
C GLY A 212 2.54 5.98 -10.80
N LEU A 213 2.47 6.40 -12.05
CA LEU A 213 1.84 7.64 -12.43
C LEU A 213 0.36 7.41 -12.76
N ALA A 214 -0.52 8.10 -12.05
CA ALA A 214 -1.94 8.18 -12.34
C ALA A 214 -2.25 9.53 -13.02
N PHE A 215 -2.98 9.49 -14.13
CA PHE A 215 -3.36 10.68 -14.88
C PHE A 215 -4.78 11.11 -14.52
N SER A 216 -4.98 12.40 -14.23
CA SER A 216 -6.30 12.98 -14.04
C SER A 216 -7.00 13.17 -15.40
N MET A 217 -7.59 12.08 -15.91
CA MET A 217 -8.26 12.11 -17.23
C MET A 217 -9.47 13.05 -17.27
N GLY A 218 -10.09 13.35 -16.13
CA GLY A 218 -11.17 14.33 -16.02
C GLY A 218 -10.77 15.77 -16.36
N LYS A 219 -9.46 16.08 -16.47
CA LYS A 219 -8.98 17.38 -16.97
C LYS A 219 -9.13 17.53 -18.49
N GLY A 220 -9.47 16.45 -19.21
CA GLY A 220 -9.49 16.46 -20.68
C GLY A 220 -8.10 16.41 -21.30
N ALA A 221 -8.01 16.88 -22.56
CA ALA A 221 -6.75 16.84 -23.32
C ALA A 221 -5.63 17.68 -22.67
N PRO A 222 -4.37 17.22 -22.74
CA PRO A 222 -3.93 15.97 -23.35
C PRO A 222 -3.99 14.75 -22.38
N TYR A 223 -4.42 14.89 -21.12
CA TYR A 223 -4.34 13.85 -20.09
C TYR A 223 -5.22 12.62 -20.40
N ASP A 224 -6.37 12.81 -21.05
CA ASP A 224 -7.28 11.75 -21.50
C ASP A 224 -6.82 11.10 -22.82
N ASN A 225 -5.83 11.68 -23.50
CA ASN A 225 -5.27 11.13 -24.73
C ASN A 225 -4.33 9.96 -24.42
N ARG A 226 -4.59 8.81 -25.06
CA ARG A 226 -3.79 7.58 -24.89
C ARG A 226 -2.34 7.77 -25.32
N ASP A 227 -2.10 8.44 -26.46
CA ASP A 227 -0.75 8.62 -27.00
C ASP A 227 0.10 9.53 -26.11
N PHE A 228 -0.53 10.53 -25.46
CA PHE A 228 0.13 11.34 -24.43
C PHE A 228 0.64 10.49 -23.28
N ARG A 229 -0.22 9.62 -22.70
CA ARG A 229 0.18 8.77 -21.57
C ARG A 229 1.27 7.78 -21.94
N TRP A 230 1.23 7.22 -23.16
CA TRP A 230 2.32 6.39 -23.69
C TRP A 230 3.61 7.18 -23.92
N GLY A 231 3.52 8.40 -24.41
CA GLY A 231 4.67 9.29 -24.54
C GLY A 231 5.37 9.52 -23.20
N ILE A 232 4.60 9.80 -22.14
CA ILE A 232 5.16 9.93 -20.79
C ILE A 232 5.77 8.61 -20.31
N ALA A 233 5.08 7.47 -20.48
CA ALA A 233 5.59 6.17 -20.05
C ALA A 233 6.92 5.80 -20.72
N MET A 234 7.08 6.07 -22.02
CA MET A 234 8.31 5.80 -22.75
C MET A 234 9.42 6.83 -22.53
N ALA A 235 9.11 7.98 -21.97
CA ALA A 235 10.10 8.97 -21.53
C ALA A 235 10.75 8.59 -20.19
N MET A 236 10.11 7.74 -19.37
CA MET A 236 10.62 7.33 -18.06
C MET A 236 11.75 6.32 -18.20
N ASN A 237 12.83 6.51 -17.42
CA ASN A 237 13.94 5.58 -17.32
C ASN A 237 13.81 4.71 -16.06
N PHE A 238 13.18 3.55 -16.18
CA PHE A 238 12.97 2.64 -15.04
C PHE A 238 14.28 2.07 -14.47
N ASP A 239 15.32 1.94 -15.29
CA ASP A 239 16.64 1.48 -14.83
C ASP A 239 17.28 2.51 -13.89
N ASP A 240 17.19 3.81 -14.24
CA ASP A 240 17.72 4.88 -13.38
C ASP A 240 16.91 5.05 -12.10
N ILE A 241 15.57 4.98 -12.20
CA ILE A 241 14.70 5.03 -11.02
C ILE A 241 15.04 3.88 -10.07
N SER A 242 15.16 2.65 -10.59
CA SER A 242 15.51 1.49 -9.78
C SER A 242 16.88 1.63 -9.11
N ASP A 243 17.87 2.05 -9.88
CA ASP A 243 19.27 2.13 -9.39
C ASP A 243 19.47 3.26 -8.37
N THR A 244 18.85 4.42 -8.60
CA THR A 244 19.07 5.61 -7.77
C THR A 244 18.15 5.72 -6.56
N ILE A 245 16.92 5.17 -6.64
CA ILE A 245 15.93 5.31 -5.58
C ILE A 245 15.73 4.02 -4.81
N PHE A 246 15.91 2.87 -5.45
CA PHE A 246 15.68 1.55 -4.86
C PHE A 246 16.93 0.68 -4.80
N ASP A 247 18.13 1.26 -4.88
CA ASP A 247 19.44 0.56 -4.83
C ASP A 247 19.57 -0.59 -5.85
N GLY A 248 18.80 -0.55 -6.93
CA GLY A 248 18.72 -1.58 -7.96
C GLY A 248 17.79 -2.74 -7.65
N VAL A 249 17.06 -2.71 -6.52
CA VAL A 249 16.12 -3.77 -6.11
C VAL A 249 14.67 -3.48 -6.49
N GLY A 250 14.43 -2.42 -7.28
CA GLY A 250 13.09 -2.07 -7.73
C GLY A 250 12.47 -3.20 -8.57
N ARG A 251 11.26 -3.64 -8.21
CA ARG A 251 10.50 -4.61 -8.98
C ARG A 251 9.60 -3.89 -9.97
N ALA A 252 9.77 -4.17 -11.26
CA ALA A 252 9.03 -3.51 -12.32
C ALA A 252 7.92 -4.38 -12.91
N SER A 253 6.83 -3.74 -13.32
CA SER A 253 5.72 -4.39 -14.02
C SER A 253 5.13 -3.47 -15.09
N PRO A 254 4.81 -3.99 -16.28
CA PRO A 254 4.06 -3.24 -17.28
C PRO A 254 2.57 -3.10 -16.92
N PHE A 255 2.11 -3.82 -15.90
CA PHE A 255 0.73 -3.81 -15.44
C PHE A 255 0.60 -2.99 -14.15
N PRO A 256 -0.56 -2.34 -13.92
CA PRO A 256 -0.75 -1.42 -12.79
C PRO A 256 -0.83 -2.11 -11.42
N ILE A 257 -0.93 -3.42 -11.38
CA ILE A 257 -0.96 -4.23 -10.15
C ILE A 257 0.26 -5.13 -10.16
N LEU A 258 1.08 -5.05 -9.11
CA LEU A 258 2.19 -5.97 -8.92
C LEU A 258 1.70 -7.35 -8.46
N THR A 259 2.47 -8.38 -8.77
CA THR A 259 2.21 -9.73 -8.28
C THR A 259 2.57 -9.82 -6.80
N ALA A 260 1.57 -10.01 -5.94
CA ALA A 260 1.80 -10.23 -4.51
C ALA A 260 2.17 -11.69 -4.17
N THR A 261 2.00 -12.62 -5.11
CA THR A 261 2.30 -14.03 -4.90
C THR A 261 2.74 -14.69 -6.20
N ASN A 262 3.55 -15.76 -6.10
CA ASN A 262 3.90 -16.61 -7.24
C ASN A 262 2.67 -17.19 -7.95
N ALA A 263 1.57 -17.42 -7.22
CA ALA A 263 0.31 -17.86 -7.83
C ALA A 263 -0.28 -16.78 -8.75
N MET A 264 -0.33 -15.52 -8.31
CA MET A 264 -0.78 -14.41 -9.17
C MET A 264 0.11 -14.27 -10.40
N GLN A 265 1.42 -14.35 -10.24
CA GLN A 265 2.35 -14.28 -11.35
C GLN A 265 2.08 -15.37 -12.38
N LYS A 266 1.97 -16.62 -11.97
CA LYS A 266 1.73 -17.77 -12.85
C LYS A 266 0.34 -17.75 -13.49
N MET A 267 -0.70 -17.31 -12.75
CA MET A 267 -2.08 -17.36 -13.24
C MET A 267 -2.47 -16.17 -14.12
N TYR A 268 -1.88 -15.01 -13.90
CA TYR A 268 -2.32 -13.78 -14.57
C TYR A 268 -1.24 -13.14 -15.43
N TYR A 269 0.00 -13.05 -14.95
CA TYR A 269 1.02 -12.25 -15.63
C TYR A 269 1.80 -13.05 -16.69
N LEU A 270 2.28 -14.23 -16.34
CA LEU A 270 2.99 -15.06 -17.31
C LEU A 270 2.15 -15.43 -18.55
N PRO A 271 0.84 -15.73 -18.42
CA PRO A 271 -0.02 -15.92 -19.59
C PRO A 271 -0.21 -14.69 -20.48
N LEU A 272 0.00 -13.47 -19.94
CA LEU A 272 -0.09 -12.23 -20.72
C LEU A 272 1.22 -11.85 -21.41
N LEU A 273 2.35 -12.48 -21.06
CA LEU A 273 3.66 -12.16 -21.66
C LEU A 273 3.66 -12.22 -23.18
N PRO A 274 3.15 -13.29 -23.86
CA PRO A 274 3.13 -13.33 -25.30
C PRO A 274 2.39 -12.17 -25.94
N TRP A 275 1.29 -11.73 -25.30
CA TRP A 275 0.52 -10.59 -25.78
C TRP A 275 1.28 -9.28 -25.61
N VAL A 276 1.90 -9.04 -24.45
CA VAL A 276 2.60 -7.77 -24.20
C VAL A 276 3.90 -7.66 -25.02
N GLU A 277 4.56 -8.79 -25.30
CA GLU A 277 5.74 -8.85 -26.17
C GLU A 277 5.42 -8.50 -27.63
N GLU A 278 4.21 -8.85 -28.10
CA GLU A 278 3.75 -8.54 -29.45
C GLU A 278 3.01 -7.20 -29.55
N PHE A 279 2.67 -6.59 -28.42
CA PHE A 279 1.97 -5.31 -28.40
C PHE A 279 2.78 -4.20 -29.06
N THR A 280 2.14 -3.42 -29.94
CA THR A 280 2.77 -2.33 -30.69
C THR A 280 2.01 -1.03 -30.53
N LEU A 281 2.74 0.08 -30.63
CA LEU A 281 2.20 1.43 -30.71
C LEU A 281 2.50 2.00 -32.08
N ASP A 282 1.50 2.59 -32.71
CA ASP A 282 1.64 3.41 -33.91
C ASP A 282 2.14 4.81 -33.50
N LEU A 283 3.26 5.24 -34.10
CA LEU A 283 3.91 6.52 -33.78
C LEU A 283 3.35 7.70 -34.58
N GLY A 284 2.43 7.45 -35.51
CA GLY A 284 1.77 8.50 -36.30
C GLY A 284 2.53 8.93 -37.57
N ASP A 285 3.74 8.42 -37.79
CA ASP A 285 4.58 8.70 -38.96
C ASP A 285 4.72 7.48 -39.91
N GLY A 286 3.85 6.49 -39.72
CA GLY A 286 3.92 5.21 -40.46
C GLY A 286 4.86 4.19 -39.84
N THR A 287 5.50 4.50 -38.72
CA THR A 287 6.34 3.55 -37.96
C THR A 287 5.63 3.06 -36.71
N THR A 288 6.07 1.92 -36.19
CA THR A 288 5.55 1.33 -34.94
C THR A 288 6.68 1.00 -33.99
N VAL A 289 6.38 0.88 -32.70
CA VAL A 289 7.33 0.44 -31.66
C VAL A 289 6.70 -0.63 -30.77
N LYS A 290 7.48 -1.62 -30.34
CA LYS A 290 7.13 -2.52 -29.25
C LYS A 290 7.60 -1.90 -27.93
N PRO A 291 6.69 -1.43 -27.08
CA PRO A 291 7.07 -0.65 -25.90
C PRO A 291 7.52 -1.51 -24.70
N PHE A 292 7.30 -2.83 -24.75
CA PHE A 292 7.67 -3.71 -23.65
C PHE A 292 9.16 -4.02 -23.64
N ASP A 293 9.75 -4.03 -22.46
CA ASP A 293 11.15 -4.37 -22.20
C ASP A 293 11.25 -5.51 -21.18
N SER A 294 11.47 -6.74 -21.68
CA SER A 294 11.70 -7.93 -20.86
C SER A 294 13.15 -8.02 -20.32
N GLY A 295 14.04 -7.13 -20.73
CA GLY A 295 15.46 -7.16 -20.38
C GLY A 295 15.77 -6.51 -19.02
N TYR A 296 14.80 -5.85 -18.39
CA TYR A 296 14.98 -5.10 -17.16
C TYR A 296 15.60 -5.97 -16.03
N ALA A 297 15.02 -7.13 -15.72
CA ALA A 297 15.51 -8.02 -14.66
C ALA A 297 16.98 -8.43 -14.87
N GLY A 298 17.35 -8.77 -16.08
CA GLY A 298 18.74 -9.12 -16.42
C GLY A 298 19.73 -7.95 -16.27
N ARG A 299 19.30 -6.72 -16.57
CA ARG A 299 20.15 -5.53 -16.38
C ARG A 299 20.34 -5.21 -14.90
N MET A 300 19.29 -5.30 -14.07
CA MET A 300 19.39 -5.12 -12.61
C MET A 300 20.29 -6.19 -11.99
N ALA A 301 20.08 -7.45 -12.35
CA ALA A 301 20.95 -8.56 -11.92
C ALA A 301 22.43 -8.31 -12.25
N LYS A 302 22.73 -7.89 -13.47
CA LYS A 302 24.11 -7.56 -13.88
C LYS A 302 24.72 -6.42 -13.07
N LYS A 303 23.95 -5.35 -12.81
CA LYS A 303 24.40 -4.22 -12.00
C LYS A 303 24.70 -4.63 -10.57
N LEU A 304 23.81 -5.41 -9.96
CA LEU A 304 23.96 -5.85 -8.58
C LEU A 304 25.11 -6.85 -8.40
N LYS A 305 25.27 -7.80 -9.34
CA LYS A 305 26.45 -8.67 -9.35
C LYS A 305 27.76 -7.87 -9.45
N ALA A 306 27.79 -6.79 -10.23
CA ALA A 306 28.95 -5.91 -10.32
C ALA A 306 29.22 -5.15 -9.01
N LYS A 307 28.20 -4.91 -8.18
CA LYS A 307 28.32 -4.37 -6.82
C LYS A 307 28.73 -5.44 -5.78
N GLY A 308 28.80 -6.71 -6.15
CA GLY A 308 29.24 -7.82 -5.29
C GLY A 308 28.12 -8.62 -4.64
N TYR A 309 26.86 -8.38 -4.99
CA TYR A 309 25.74 -9.14 -4.45
C TYR A 309 25.59 -10.51 -5.12
N ASP A 310 25.19 -11.50 -4.33
CA ASP A 310 24.87 -12.84 -4.81
C ASP A 310 23.45 -12.84 -5.40
N ILE A 311 23.37 -12.76 -6.72
CA ILE A 311 22.12 -12.71 -7.47
C ILE A 311 22.03 -13.96 -8.35
N PRO A 312 20.90 -14.68 -8.39
CA PRO A 312 20.74 -15.89 -9.19
C PRO A 312 20.93 -15.62 -10.69
N ASP A 313 21.22 -16.69 -11.44
CA ASP A 313 21.27 -16.68 -12.92
C ASP A 313 19.97 -17.20 -13.54
N ASP A 314 19.16 -17.89 -12.75
CA ASP A 314 17.89 -18.46 -13.23
C ASP A 314 16.89 -17.38 -13.59
N LYS A 315 16.27 -17.52 -14.78
CA LYS A 315 15.35 -16.50 -15.29
C LYS A 315 14.09 -16.35 -14.44
N ASP A 316 13.57 -17.45 -13.91
CA ASP A 316 12.33 -17.42 -13.12
C ASP A 316 12.61 -16.78 -11.77
N GLU A 317 13.76 -17.06 -11.15
CA GLU A 317 14.21 -16.39 -9.92
C GLU A 317 14.46 -14.90 -10.14
N LEU A 318 15.01 -14.49 -11.28
CA LEU A 318 15.18 -13.08 -11.64
C LEU A 318 13.82 -12.37 -11.81
N ILE A 319 12.85 -13.03 -12.41
CA ILE A 319 11.48 -12.50 -12.52
C ILE A 319 10.83 -12.36 -11.13
N ASP A 320 11.08 -13.32 -10.25
CA ASP A 320 10.59 -13.23 -8.87
C ASP A 320 11.21 -12.06 -8.10
N LEU A 321 12.48 -11.75 -8.34
CA LEU A 321 13.18 -10.63 -7.70
C LEU A 321 12.81 -9.26 -8.32
N PHE A 322 12.85 -9.14 -9.65
CA PHE A 322 12.82 -7.85 -10.35
C PHE A 322 11.56 -7.62 -11.18
N GLY A 323 10.66 -8.61 -11.26
CA GLY A 323 9.44 -8.55 -12.07
C GLY A 323 9.64 -8.98 -13.52
N ILE A 324 8.52 -9.02 -14.26
CA ILE A 324 8.48 -9.55 -15.64
C ILE A 324 9.04 -8.58 -16.67
N GLY A 325 9.33 -7.35 -16.32
CA GLY A 325 9.78 -6.28 -17.21
C GLY A 325 9.04 -4.96 -16.97
N CYS A 326 9.35 -3.98 -17.80
CA CYS A 326 8.80 -2.61 -17.71
C CYS A 326 8.47 -2.05 -19.10
N TRP A 327 8.07 -0.79 -19.15
CA TRP A 327 8.01 -0.04 -20.40
C TRP A 327 9.40 0.46 -20.78
N LYS A 328 9.71 0.34 -22.05
CA LYS A 328 11.00 0.74 -22.62
C LYS A 328 11.23 2.24 -22.47
N HIS A 329 12.41 2.62 -22.01
CA HIS A 329 12.88 3.98 -22.13
C HIS A 329 13.29 4.26 -23.58
N ASP A 330 12.48 5.02 -24.31
CA ASP A 330 12.71 5.42 -25.70
C ASP A 330 12.24 6.86 -25.93
N PRO A 331 13.11 7.85 -25.64
CA PRO A 331 12.77 9.26 -25.78
C PRO A 331 12.37 9.68 -27.20
N GLN A 332 12.88 8.99 -28.24
CA GLN A 332 12.53 9.31 -29.61
C GLN A 332 11.09 8.89 -29.94
N SER A 333 10.69 7.68 -29.56
CA SER A 333 9.32 7.23 -29.70
C SER A 333 8.37 8.02 -28.80
N ALA A 334 8.82 8.37 -27.57
CA ALA A 334 8.08 9.25 -26.66
C ALA A 334 7.75 10.61 -27.30
N GLU A 335 8.75 11.25 -27.93
CA GLU A 335 8.57 12.54 -28.60
C GLU A 335 7.53 12.45 -29.74
N LYS A 336 7.59 11.38 -30.57
CA LYS A 336 6.61 11.16 -31.63
C LYS A 336 5.19 10.99 -31.08
N LEU A 337 5.02 10.22 -30.01
CA LEU A 337 3.72 10.01 -29.36
C LEU A 337 3.16 11.29 -28.75
N LEU A 338 4.01 12.11 -28.10
CA LEU A 338 3.59 13.41 -27.56
C LEU A 338 3.15 14.36 -28.68
N LYS A 339 3.88 14.39 -29.80
CA LYS A 339 3.48 15.16 -31.00
C LYS A 339 2.17 14.66 -31.58
N LYS A 340 2.00 13.35 -31.70
CA LYS A 340 0.74 12.72 -32.16
C LYS A 340 -0.44 13.06 -31.24
N ALA A 341 -0.18 13.25 -29.94
CA ALA A 341 -1.17 13.70 -28.96
C ALA A 341 -1.48 15.19 -29.03
N GLY A 342 -0.87 15.95 -29.94
CA GLY A 342 -1.14 17.38 -30.16
C GLY A 342 -0.18 18.33 -29.46
N LEU A 343 0.90 17.81 -28.83
CA LEU A 343 1.92 18.68 -28.26
C LEU A 343 2.94 19.10 -29.33
N THR A 344 3.49 20.29 -29.18
CA THR A 344 4.63 20.77 -29.98
C THR A 344 5.84 20.95 -29.06
N LYS A 345 7.02 20.64 -29.59
CA LYS A 345 8.29 20.85 -28.91
C LYS A 345 9.02 22.02 -29.49
N GLU A 346 9.38 22.97 -28.65
CA GLU A 346 10.16 24.16 -29.00
C GLU A 346 11.48 24.16 -28.20
N ASP A 347 12.34 25.12 -28.44
CA ASP A 347 13.67 25.16 -27.80
C ASP A 347 13.62 25.29 -26.29
N ASP A 348 12.57 25.91 -25.75
CA ASP A 348 12.35 26.18 -24.32
C ASP A 348 11.37 25.22 -23.65
N GLY A 349 10.80 24.23 -24.38
CA GLY A 349 9.94 23.24 -23.77
C GLY A 349 8.83 22.68 -24.65
N TRP A 350 7.83 22.13 -23.97
CA TRP A 350 6.64 21.57 -24.62
C TRP A 350 5.46 22.55 -24.57
N TYR A 351 4.66 22.57 -25.63
CA TYR A 351 3.48 23.41 -25.77
C TYR A 351 2.25 22.56 -26.10
N PHE A 352 1.09 22.98 -25.61
CA PHE A 352 -0.22 22.42 -25.96
C PHE A 352 -1.19 23.57 -26.20
N ASP A 353 -1.92 23.56 -27.34
CA ASP A 353 -2.80 24.62 -27.79
C ASP A 353 -2.10 26.02 -27.80
N GLY A 354 -0.84 26.04 -28.22
CA GLY A 354 -0.04 27.25 -28.31
C GLY A 354 0.39 27.88 -26.98
N LYS A 355 0.24 27.12 -25.87
CA LYS A 355 0.65 27.58 -24.53
C LYS A 355 1.74 26.63 -23.96
N PRO A 356 2.68 27.17 -23.17
CA PRO A 356 3.64 26.34 -22.46
C PRO A 356 2.92 25.24 -21.64
N PHE A 357 3.34 24.00 -21.82
CA PHE A 357 2.73 22.86 -21.17
C PHE A 357 3.54 22.42 -19.95
N THR A 358 2.89 22.39 -18.79
CA THR A 358 3.49 21.95 -17.53
C THR A 358 2.65 20.87 -16.89
N ILE A 359 3.29 19.81 -16.44
CA ILE A 359 2.65 18.75 -15.67
C ILE A 359 2.78 19.07 -14.18
N ASN A 360 1.64 19.25 -13.51
CA ASN A 360 1.61 19.38 -12.06
C ASN A 360 1.48 17.97 -11.45
N MET A 361 2.52 17.50 -10.77
CA MET A 361 2.53 16.21 -10.10
C MET A 361 2.32 16.38 -8.61
N THR A 362 1.38 15.60 -8.04
CA THR A 362 1.17 15.49 -6.60
C THR A 362 1.70 14.14 -6.14
N TYR A 363 2.49 14.11 -5.11
CA TYR A 363 3.11 12.92 -4.54
C TYR A 363 3.18 13.03 -3.02
N MET A 364 3.35 11.91 -2.34
CA MET A 364 3.65 11.89 -0.91
C MET A 364 5.13 12.23 -0.68
N ALA A 365 5.45 12.87 0.45
CA ALA A 365 6.82 13.29 0.79
C ALA A 365 7.65 12.12 1.36
N ASP A 366 7.77 11.05 0.60
CA ASP A 366 8.50 9.83 0.93
C ASP A 366 9.35 9.36 -0.26
N THR A 367 9.61 8.06 -0.36
CA THR A 367 10.35 7.46 -1.49
C THR A 367 9.71 7.75 -2.85
N GLU A 368 8.37 7.98 -2.90
CA GLU A 368 7.66 8.32 -4.14
C GLU A 368 8.03 9.72 -4.62
N ALA A 369 8.27 10.66 -3.70
CA ALA A 369 8.74 11.99 -4.04
C ALA A 369 10.12 11.97 -4.71
N GLN A 370 10.99 11.06 -4.29
CA GLN A 370 12.32 10.89 -4.87
C GLN A 370 12.24 10.29 -6.27
N ALA A 371 11.38 9.28 -6.47
CA ALA A 371 11.17 8.66 -7.78
C ALA A 371 10.50 9.59 -8.81
N GLY A 372 9.79 10.62 -8.37
CA GLY A 372 9.10 11.60 -9.21
C GLY A 372 9.93 12.81 -9.63
N ARG A 373 11.14 12.97 -9.11
CA ARG A 373 12.10 14.04 -9.46
C ARG A 373 13.01 13.62 -10.60
#